data_d863a88dfc6e622fde10b29d518e0943
#
_entry.id   d863a88dfc6e622fde10b29d518e0943
#
_cell.length_a   1.000
_cell.length_b   1.000
_cell.length_c   1.000
_cell.angle_alpha   90.00
_cell.angle_beta   90.00
_cell.angle_gamma   90.00
#
_symmetry.space_group_name_H-M   'P 1'
#
loop_
_entity.id
_entity.type
_entity.pdbx_description
1 polymer ?
#
loop_
_entity_poly.entity_id
_entity_poly.type
_entity_poly.pdbx_seq_one_letter_code
_entity_poly.pdbx_strand_id
1 'polypeptide(L)'
;SEAGLPRLSISPCCYHLTGQDTYRPLSRRASGYQGVLQPGRNDLRLAVQETVTAPARVREQTRTISQWRLGFDSLQRFLRVRDEYLPVPSHPSRLLNDGFPAFCRWAAEKKGISLPADVDFEHWLSIGEHRLRQVRRHELVRHLFRRPLELWMVLDYAVFLEEHGYQVRLGQFCDRSLTPRNLLLDAVRASGTPRAQHSRP
;
A
#
# COMPACT_ATOMS: atom_id res chain seq x y z
N SER A 1 2.52 -10.46 -36.89
CA SER A 1 3.07 -9.08 -36.93
C SER A 1 2.53 -8.34 -35.72
N GLU A 2 3.35 -8.17 -34.68
CA GLU A 2 3.03 -7.31 -33.53
C GLU A 2 3.13 -5.85 -33.98
N ALA A 3 2.03 -5.29 -34.44
CA ALA A 3 1.93 -3.87 -34.69
C ALA A 3 1.92 -3.18 -33.33
N GLY A 4 3.02 -2.53 -32.95
CA GLY A 4 3.07 -1.70 -31.75
C GLY A 4 1.98 -0.62 -31.80
N LEU A 5 1.36 -0.32 -30.67
CA LEU A 5 0.31 0.70 -30.57
C LEU A 5 0.86 2.07 -31.02
N PRO A 6 0.14 2.84 -31.86
CA PRO A 6 0.58 4.15 -32.30
C PRO A 6 0.58 5.18 -31.16
N ARG A 7 -0.32 5.04 -30.19
CA ARG A 7 -0.44 5.89 -29.01
C ARG A 7 -0.90 5.07 -27.81
N LEU A 8 -0.40 5.43 -26.64
CA LEU A 8 -0.74 4.84 -25.36
C LEU A 8 -0.91 5.93 -24.32
N SER A 9 -2.07 5.98 -23.65
CA SER A 9 -2.34 6.90 -22.53
C SER A 9 -2.68 6.08 -21.30
N ILE A 10 -1.89 6.23 -20.23
CA ILE A 10 -2.01 5.44 -19.00
C ILE A 10 -2.07 6.38 -17.79
N SER A 11 -3.02 6.13 -16.90
CA SER A 11 -3.02 6.67 -15.52
C SER A 11 -2.72 5.52 -14.56
N PRO A 12 -1.46 5.28 -14.16
CA PRO A 12 -1.10 4.18 -13.27
C PRO A 12 -1.68 4.41 -11.88
N CYS A 13 -2.28 3.38 -11.29
CA CYS A 13 -2.90 3.50 -9.98
C CYS A 13 -2.65 2.32 -9.04
N CYS A 14 -2.39 1.13 -9.57
CA CYS A 14 -2.35 -0.10 -8.78
C CYS A 14 -0.93 -0.70 -8.73
N TYR A 15 0.06 0.09 -8.37
CA TYR A 15 1.48 -0.27 -8.37
C TYR A 15 1.81 -1.54 -7.56
N HIS A 16 1.01 -1.85 -6.53
CA HIS A 16 1.20 -3.01 -5.66
C HIS A 16 0.68 -4.33 -6.26
N LEU A 17 -0.06 -4.27 -7.37
CA LEU A 17 -0.58 -5.46 -8.07
C LEU A 17 0.49 -5.99 -9.04
N THR A 18 1.63 -6.40 -8.49
CA THR A 18 2.69 -7.07 -9.25
C THR A 18 2.62 -8.57 -9.03
N GLY A 19 3.00 -9.36 -10.03
CA GLY A 19 3.11 -10.81 -9.91
C GLY A 19 4.30 -11.28 -9.07
N GLN A 20 5.11 -10.34 -8.54
CA GLN A 20 6.34 -10.62 -7.81
C GLN A 20 6.33 -9.94 -6.44
N ASP A 21 7.17 -10.43 -5.52
CA ASP A 21 7.25 -9.88 -4.17
C ASP A 21 7.97 -8.54 -4.10
N THR A 22 8.84 -8.26 -5.05
CA THR A 22 9.57 -6.99 -5.19
C THR A 22 9.31 -6.36 -6.55
N TYR A 23 9.40 -5.04 -6.63
CA TYR A 23 9.33 -4.32 -7.90
C TYR A 23 10.53 -4.63 -8.77
N ARG A 24 10.29 -5.02 -10.01
CA ARG A 24 11.32 -5.13 -11.04
C ARG A 24 11.19 -3.96 -12.00
N PRO A 25 12.21 -3.11 -12.09
CA PRO A 25 12.21 -2.02 -13.07
C PRO A 25 12.03 -2.53 -14.50
N LEU A 26 11.26 -1.77 -15.28
CA LEU A 26 11.02 -2.09 -16.69
C LEU A 26 12.11 -1.51 -17.60
N SER A 27 12.60 -0.31 -17.28
CA SER A 27 13.65 0.34 -18.06
C SER A 27 15.04 -0.23 -17.75
N ARG A 28 15.90 -0.26 -18.74
CA ARG A 28 17.32 -0.63 -18.56
C ARG A 28 18.03 0.31 -17.59
N ARG A 29 17.67 1.59 -17.64
CA ARG A 29 18.25 2.61 -16.77
C ARG A 29 17.92 2.34 -15.30
N ALA A 30 16.67 2.08 -14.96
CA ALA A 30 16.26 1.79 -13.58
C ALA A 30 16.77 0.42 -13.11
N SER A 31 16.91 -0.56 -13.99
CA SER A 31 17.47 -1.88 -13.68
C SER A 31 18.90 -1.82 -13.16
N GLY A 32 19.70 -0.81 -13.56
CA GLY A 32 21.04 -0.58 -13.04
C GLY A 32 21.08 -0.25 -11.54
N TYR A 33 19.98 0.18 -10.94
CA TYR A 33 19.83 0.49 -9.50
C TYR A 33 19.14 -0.61 -8.70
N GLN A 34 18.85 -1.76 -9.31
CA GLN A 34 18.05 -2.82 -8.67
C GLN A 34 18.68 -3.37 -7.39
N GLY A 35 20.01 -3.34 -7.26
CA GLY A 35 20.71 -3.75 -6.04
C GLY A 35 20.60 -2.75 -4.87
N VAL A 36 20.28 -1.48 -5.16
CA VAL A 36 20.21 -0.38 -4.19
C VAL A 36 18.77 -0.15 -3.73
N LEU A 37 17.80 -0.23 -4.64
CA LEU A 37 16.39 0.05 -4.36
C LEU A 37 15.54 -1.15 -4.81
N GLN A 38 14.99 -1.88 -3.83
CA GLN A 38 14.13 -3.04 -4.05
C GLN A 38 12.81 -2.88 -3.27
N PRO A 39 11.87 -2.03 -3.72
CA PRO A 39 10.59 -1.87 -3.03
C PRO A 39 9.80 -3.17 -3.04
N GLY A 40 9.46 -3.65 -1.87
CA GLY A 40 8.57 -4.79 -1.72
C GLY A 40 7.10 -4.40 -1.91
N ARG A 41 6.23 -5.41 -1.96
CA ARG A 41 4.78 -5.20 -2.14
C ARG A 41 4.18 -4.23 -1.12
N ASN A 42 4.66 -4.23 0.12
CA ASN A 42 4.20 -3.31 1.16
C ASN A 42 4.67 -1.87 0.93
N ASP A 43 5.83 -1.68 0.32
CA ASP A 43 6.33 -0.36 -0.05
C ASP A 43 5.55 0.19 -1.25
N LEU A 44 5.25 -0.66 -2.23
CA LEU A 44 4.41 -0.30 -3.38
C LEU A 44 2.98 0.10 -2.95
N ARG A 45 2.45 -0.52 -1.89
CA ARG A 45 1.17 -0.10 -1.29
C ARG A 45 1.21 1.32 -0.75
N LEU A 46 2.37 1.79 -0.30
CA LEU A 46 2.51 3.16 0.17
C LEU A 46 2.15 4.18 -0.92
N ALA A 47 2.54 3.95 -2.17
CA ALA A 47 2.21 4.85 -3.29
C ALA A 47 0.70 4.98 -3.54
N VAL A 48 -0.10 3.96 -3.15
CA VAL A 48 -1.56 3.93 -3.35
C VAL A 48 -2.36 4.21 -2.08
N GLN A 49 -1.72 4.26 -0.92
CA GLN A 49 -2.37 4.56 0.35
C GLN A 49 -2.61 6.06 0.49
N GLU A 50 -3.81 6.51 0.17
CA GLU A 50 -4.26 7.85 0.48
C GLU A 50 -5.69 7.83 1.01
N THR A 51 -5.87 8.37 2.22
CA THR A 51 -7.15 8.42 2.91
C THR A 51 -7.79 9.80 2.87
N VAL A 52 -7.22 10.73 2.08
CA VAL A 52 -7.67 12.14 2.03
C VAL A 52 -9.14 12.27 1.65
N THR A 53 -9.63 11.37 0.81
CA THR A 53 -11.01 11.39 0.32
C THR A 53 -11.99 10.59 1.16
N ALA A 54 -11.54 9.86 2.18
CA ALA A 54 -12.44 9.06 3.03
C ALA A 54 -13.29 9.96 3.93
N PRO A 55 -14.61 9.74 4.06
CA PRO A 55 -15.47 10.46 4.99
C PRO A 55 -14.94 10.37 6.43
N ALA A 56 -15.18 11.42 7.23
CA ALA A 56 -14.71 11.50 8.62
C ALA A 56 -15.13 10.27 9.44
N ARG A 57 -16.38 9.82 9.27
CA ARG A 57 -16.89 8.59 9.92
C ARG A 57 -16.05 7.36 9.59
N VAL A 58 -15.67 7.17 8.33
CA VAL A 58 -14.86 6.02 7.91
C VAL A 58 -13.46 6.09 8.50
N ARG A 59 -12.87 7.30 8.55
CA ARG A 59 -11.56 7.50 9.18
C ARG A 59 -11.59 7.17 10.67
N GLU A 60 -12.65 7.58 11.39
CA GLU A 60 -12.79 7.28 12.82
C GLU A 60 -13.01 5.79 13.07
N GLN A 61 -13.86 5.13 12.28
CA GLN A 61 -14.04 3.68 12.38
C GLN A 61 -12.73 2.93 12.15
N THR A 62 -11.96 3.33 11.14
CA THR A 62 -10.65 2.74 10.84
C THR A 62 -9.67 2.96 12.00
N ARG A 63 -9.69 4.15 12.62
CA ARG A 63 -8.88 4.45 13.80
C ARG A 63 -9.23 3.53 14.96
N THR A 64 -10.49 3.43 15.29
CA THR A 64 -11.00 2.60 16.39
C THR A 64 -10.61 1.13 16.22
N ILE A 65 -10.82 0.58 15.03
CA ILE A 65 -10.44 -0.81 14.76
C ILE A 65 -8.93 -1.02 14.80
N SER A 66 -8.15 -0.07 14.32
CA SER A 66 -6.69 -0.16 14.40
C SER A 66 -6.21 -0.16 15.86
N GLN A 67 -6.77 0.69 16.71
CA GLN A 67 -6.52 0.70 18.14
C GLN A 67 -6.87 -0.64 18.78
N TRP A 68 -8.06 -1.18 18.49
CA TRP A 68 -8.51 -2.45 19.03
C TRP A 68 -7.64 -3.63 18.62
N ARG A 69 -7.23 -3.67 17.35
CA ARG A 69 -6.31 -4.71 16.86
C ARG A 69 -4.96 -4.67 17.57
N LEU A 70 -4.42 -3.48 17.82
CA LEU A 70 -3.15 -3.31 18.52
C LEU A 70 -3.29 -3.65 20.02
N GLY A 71 -4.42 -3.30 20.65
CA GLY A 71 -4.73 -3.68 22.04
C GLY A 71 -4.85 -5.21 22.19
N PHE A 72 -5.63 -5.83 21.31
CA PHE A 72 -5.78 -7.28 21.31
C PHE A 72 -4.46 -8.01 20.98
N ASP A 73 -3.64 -7.47 20.06
CA ASP A 73 -2.33 -8.04 19.78
C ASP A 73 -1.43 -8.06 21.02
N SER A 74 -1.47 -7.00 21.83
CA SER A 74 -0.73 -6.98 23.11
C SER A 74 -1.30 -7.98 24.10
N LEU A 75 -2.62 -8.05 24.24
CA LEU A 75 -3.30 -9.01 25.13
C LEU A 75 -2.98 -10.46 24.76
N GLN A 76 -3.08 -10.81 23.47
CA GLN A 76 -2.83 -12.18 23.03
C GLN A 76 -1.36 -12.60 23.23
N ARG A 77 -0.40 -11.68 23.03
CA ARG A 77 1.03 -11.94 23.31
C ARG A 77 1.25 -12.20 24.79
N PHE A 78 0.63 -11.41 25.65
CA PHE A 78 0.68 -11.61 27.10
C PHE A 78 0.10 -12.95 27.51
N LEU A 79 -1.11 -13.29 27.06
CA LEU A 79 -1.79 -14.56 27.42
C LEU A 79 -1.06 -15.80 26.89
N ARG A 80 -0.48 -15.70 25.70
CA ARG A 80 0.26 -16.82 25.09
C ARG A 80 1.71 -16.90 25.55
N VAL A 81 2.21 -15.89 26.25
CA VAL A 81 3.63 -15.75 26.61
C VAL A 81 4.54 -15.88 25.36
N ARG A 82 4.09 -15.27 24.25
CA ARG A 82 4.80 -15.32 22.97
C ARG A 82 4.76 -13.94 22.30
N ASP A 83 5.93 -13.39 21.99
CA ASP A 83 6.05 -12.12 21.25
C ASP A 83 5.92 -12.35 19.74
N GLU A 84 4.77 -12.87 19.33
CA GLU A 84 4.46 -13.21 17.95
C GLU A 84 3.12 -12.60 17.52
N TYR A 85 3.12 -11.94 16.35
CA TYR A 85 1.90 -11.40 15.78
C TYR A 85 0.94 -12.52 15.37
N LEU A 86 -0.31 -12.40 15.80
CA LEU A 86 -1.38 -13.31 15.42
C LEU A 86 -2.42 -12.54 14.59
N PRO A 87 -2.49 -12.75 13.27
CA PRO A 87 -3.41 -12.03 12.42
C PRO A 87 -4.87 -12.35 12.76
N VAL A 88 -5.66 -11.33 13.05
CA VAL A 88 -7.10 -11.43 13.28
C VAL A 88 -7.84 -11.20 11.97
N PRO A 89 -8.85 -12.01 11.61
CA PRO A 89 -9.61 -11.85 10.38
C PRO A 89 -10.39 -10.52 10.33
N SER A 90 -11.05 -10.25 9.21
CA SER A 90 -11.96 -9.11 9.10
C SER A 90 -13.11 -9.26 10.11
N HIS A 91 -13.38 -8.20 10.88
CA HIS A 91 -14.39 -8.17 11.92
C HIS A 91 -15.78 -7.89 11.34
N PRO A 92 -16.86 -8.43 11.91
CA PRO A 92 -18.22 -8.02 11.58
C PRO A 92 -18.46 -6.56 11.98
N SER A 93 -19.17 -5.80 11.13
CA SER A 93 -19.41 -4.36 11.35
C SER A 93 -20.13 -4.05 12.67
N ARG A 94 -20.97 -4.97 13.14
CA ARG A 94 -21.71 -4.84 14.43
C ARG A 94 -20.79 -4.69 15.64
N LEU A 95 -19.60 -5.31 15.64
CA LEU A 95 -18.66 -5.24 16.75
C LEU A 95 -18.19 -3.82 17.08
N LEU A 96 -18.26 -2.89 16.11
CA LEU A 96 -17.99 -1.48 16.39
C LEU A 96 -18.95 -0.86 17.40
N ASN A 97 -20.19 -1.34 17.46
CA ASN A 97 -21.21 -0.87 18.40
C ASN A 97 -21.08 -1.58 19.76
N ASP A 98 -20.54 -2.78 19.80
CA ASP A 98 -20.46 -3.63 20.99
C ASP A 98 -19.20 -3.35 21.84
N GLY A 99 -18.26 -2.57 21.32
CA GLY A 99 -17.07 -2.09 22.01
C GLY A 99 -15.88 -3.07 22.03
N PHE A 100 -14.77 -2.60 22.60
CA PHE A 100 -13.51 -3.33 22.65
C PHE A 100 -13.57 -4.69 23.36
N PRO A 101 -14.28 -4.85 24.51
CA PRO A 101 -14.42 -6.15 25.16
C PRO A 101 -15.08 -7.21 24.27
N ALA A 102 -16.11 -6.83 23.50
CA ALA A 102 -16.77 -7.73 22.56
C ALA A 102 -15.85 -8.10 21.40
N PHE A 103 -15.08 -7.14 20.89
CA PHE A 103 -14.06 -7.40 19.88
C PHE A 103 -12.99 -8.40 20.38
N CYS A 104 -12.51 -8.24 21.62
CA CYS A 104 -11.52 -9.15 22.19
C CYS A 104 -12.07 -10.58 22.36
N ARG A 105 -13.29 -10.74 22.84
CA ARG A 105 -13.94 -12.05 22.98
C ARG A 105 -14.08 -12.74 21.63
N TRP A 106 -14.60 -12.01 20.64
CA TRP A 106 -14.71 -12.51 19.26
C TRP A 106 -13.37 -12.90 18.66
N ALA A 107 -12.33 -12.06 18.82
CA ALA A 107 -11.01 -12.32 18.26
C ALA A 107 -10.33 -13.51 18.95
N ALA A 108 -10.47 -13.65 20.24
CA ALA A 108 -9.97 -14.77 21.03
C ALA A 108 -10.63 -16.09 20.62
N GLU A 109 -11.97 -16.10 20.47
CA GLU A 109 -12.73 -17.23 19.95
C GLU A 109 -12.20 -17.69 18.57
N LYS A 110 -12.03 -16.72 17.63
CA LYS A 110 -11.52 -17.03 16.29
C LYS A 110 -10.09 -17.56 16.28
N LYS A 111 -9.33 -17.37 17.36
CA LYS A 111 -7.95 -17.80 17.48
C LYS A 111 -7.74 -18.93 18.50
N GLY A 112 -8.82 -19.43 19.09
CA GLY A 112 -8.73 -20.49 20.10
C GLY A 112 -7.98 -20.07 21.37
N ILE A 113 -8.06 -18.77 21.74
CA ILE A 113 -7.43 -18.22 22.95
C ILE A 113 -8.46 -18.15 24.05
N SER A 114 -8.16 -18.72 25.21
CA SER A 114 -8.98 -18.58 26.40
C SER A 114 -8.72 -17.22 27.04
N LEU A 115 -9.77 -16.42 27.25
CA LEU A 115 -9.70 -15.16 27.99
C LEU A 115 -10.04 -15.40 29.45
N PRO A 116 -9.19 -14.95 30.39
CA PRO A 116 -9.54 -14.90 31.82
C PRO A 116 -10.79 -14.07 32.06
N ALA A 117 -11.53 -14.37 33.12
CA ALA A 117 -12.75 -13.66 33.49
C ALA A 117 -12.46 -12.21 33.96
N ASP A 118 -11.27 -12.00 34.49
CA ASP A 118 -10.80 -10.76 35.13
C ASP A 118 -9.90 -9.91 34.21
N VAL A 119 -10.02 -10.06 32.88
CA VAL A 119 -9.26 -9.25 31.94
C VAL A 119 -9.58 -7.76 32.10
N ASP A 120 -8.56 -6.97 32.41
CA ASP A 120 -8.66 -5.50 32.40
C ASP A 120 -8.63 -4.98 30.95
N PHE A 121 -9.81 -4.87 30.33
CA PHE A 121 -9.95 -4.38 28.97
C PHE A 121 -9.57 -2.91 28.81
N GLU A 122 -9.71 -2.07 29.84
CA GLU A 122 -9.32 -0.66 29.76
C GLU A 122 -7.81 -0.51 29.66
N HIS A 123 -7.08 -1.30 30.44
CA HIS A 123 -5.63 -1.37 30.34
C HIS A 123 -5.17 -1.73 28.92
N TRP A 124 -5.72 -2.78 28.33
CA TRP A 124 -5.34 -3.22 26.99
C TRP A 124 -5.77 -2.25 25.88
N LEU A 125 -6.91 -1.57 26.07
CA LEU A 125 -7.34 -0.50 25.15
C LEU A 125 -6.37 0.69 25.17
N SER A 126 -5.91 1.08 26.37
CA SER A 126 -4.90 2.12 26.57
C SER A 126 -3.56 1.77 25.88
N ILE A 127 -3.11 0.53 26.03
CA ILE A 127 -1.92 0.02 25.32
C ILE A 127 -2.13 0.11 23.80
N GLY A 128 -3.30 -0.28 23.32
CA GLY A 128 -3.66 -0.18 21.89
C GLY A 128 -3.59 1.26 21.38
N GLU A 129 -4.07 2.22 22.16
CA GLU A 129 -3.97 3.64 21.82
C GLU A 129 -2.52 4.14 21.77
N HIS A 130 -1.73 3.78 22.77
CA HIS A 130 -0.31 4.15 22.79
C HIS A 130 0.44 3.60 21.56
N ARG A 131 0.25 2.33 21.24
CA ARG A 131 0.84 1.69 20.05
C ARG A 131 0.34 2.33 18.75
N LEU A 132 -0.94 2.68 18.66
CA LEU A 132 -1.48 3.37 17.50
C LEU A 132 -0.81 4.74 17.28
N ARG A 133 -0.56 5.49 18.35
CA ARG A 133 0.20 6.76 18.26
C ARG A 133 1.61 6.54 17.74
N GLN A 134 2.30 5.49 18.17
CA GLN A 134 3.63 5.14 17.67
C GLN A 134 3.59 4.77 16.18
N VAL A 135 2.67 3.87 15.78
CA VAL A 135 2.49 3.49 14.37
C VAL A 135 2.24 4.72 13.50
N ARG A 136 1.37 5.64 13.91
CA ARG A 136 1.08 6.87 13.17
C ARG A 136 2.29 7.78 13.01
N ARG A 137 3.15 7.88 14.02
CA ARG A 137 4.41 8.64 13.90
C ARG A 137 5.33 8.03 12.84
N HIS A 138 5.46 6.71 12.82
CA HIS A 138 6.23 6.01 11.78
C HIS A 138 5.60 6.16 10.39
N GLU A 139 4.27 6.12 10.30
CA GLU A 139 3.55 6.34 9.05
C GLU A 139 3.79 7.75 8.49
N LEU A 140 3.87 8.78 9.31
CA LEU A 140 4.20 10.14 8.84
C LEU A 140 5.53 10.17 8.09
N VAL A 141 6.58 9.53 8.63
CA VAL A 141 7.87 9.44 7.95
C VAL A 141 7.76 8.67 6.63
N ARG A 142 7.04 7.54 6.64
CA ARG A 142 6.81 6.76 5.41
C ARG A 142 6.05 7.57 4.35
N HIS A 143 5.06 8.36 4.77
CA HIS A 143 4.26 9.17 3.85
C HIS A 143 5.06 10.27 3.13
N LEU A 144 6.20 10.71 3.67
CA LEU A 144 7.12 11.61 2.96
C LEU A 144 7.65 10.97 1.67
N PHE A 145 7.84 9.65 1.66
CA PHE A 145 8.34 8.91 0.51
C PHE A 145 7.26 8.46 -0.46
N ARG A 146 5.98 8.65 -0.15
CA ARG A 146 4.87 8.19 -0.98
C ARG A 146 4.93 8.75 -2.41
N ARG A 147 5.00 10.07 -2.54
CA ARG A 147 5.04 10.72 -3.86
C ARG A 147 6.35 10.50 -4.60
N PRO A 148 7.52 10.58 -3.96
CA PRO A 148 8.78 10.17 -4.58
C PRO A 148 8.74 8.74 -5.15
N LEU A 149 8.20 7.78 -4.40
CA LEU A 149 8.08 6.39 -4.85
C LEU A 149 7.12 6.26 -6.05
N GLU A 150 5.97 6.92 -6.00
CA GLU A 150 5.02 6.96 -7.10
C GLU A 150 5.67 7.54 -8.37
N LEU A 151 6.34 8.69 -8.25
CA LEU A 151 7.02 9.33 -9.36
C LEU A 151 8.15 8.46 -9.93
N TRP A 152 8.92 7.81 -9.06
CA TRP A 152 9.98 6.91 -9.50
C TRP A 152 9.44 5.76 -10.37
N MET A 153 8.33 5.12 -9.99
CA MET A 153 7.71 4.06 -10.78
C MET A 153 7.14 4.58 -12.11
N VAL A 154 6.49 5.74 -12.10
CA VAL A 154 5.94 6.33 -13.33
C VAL A 154 7.05 6.78 -14.28
N LEU A 155 8.15 7.29 -13.74
CA LEU A 155 9.34 7.63 -14.55
C LEU A 155 10.00 6.38 -15.14
N ASP A 156 10.03 5.27 -14.41
CA ASP A 156 10.52 4.00 -14.96
C ASP A 156 9.66 3.56 -16.17
N TYR A 157 8.34 3.68 -16.11
CA TYR A 157 7.45 3.41 -17.23
C TYR A 157 7.70 4.37 -18.42
N ALA A 158 7.93 5.65 -18.13
CA ALA A 158 8.21 6.64 -19.13
C ALA A 158 9.51 6.32 -19.88
N VAL A 159 10.58 6.08 -19.14
CA VAL A 159 11.90 5.72 -19.71
C VAL A 159 11.84 4.40 -20.48
N PHE A 160 11.12 3.41 -19.96
CA PHE A 160 10.90 2.15 -20.68
C PHE A 160 10.24 2.37 -22.04
N LEU A 161 9.21 3.22 -22.12
CA LEU A 161 8.55 3.54 -23.37
C LEU A 161 9.46 4.33 -24.33
N GLU A 162 10.26 5.27 -23.82
CA GLU A 162 11.26 5.98 -24.61
C GLU A 162 12.32 5.03 -25.19
N GLU A 163 12.80 4.08 -24.39
CA GLU A 163 13.72 3.01 -24.85
C GLU A 163 13.12 2.14 -25.97
N HIS A 164 11.77 2.14 -26.09
CA HIS A 164 11.04 1.40 -27.13
C HIS A 164 10.52 2.29 -28.28
N GLY A 165 11.05 3.50 -28.40
CA GLY A 165 10.79 4.39 -29.56
C GLY A 165 9.49 5.21 -29.44
N TYR A 166 9.03 5.48 -28.23
CA TYR A 166 7.93 6.40 -28.00
C TYR A 166 8.45 7.77 -27.56
N GLN A 167 7.75 8.81 -27.95
CA GLN A 167 7.83 10.12 -27.32
C GLN A 167 6.84 10.18 -26.17
N VAL A 168 7.34 10.43 -24.97
CA VAL A 168 6.53 10.36 -23.73
C VAL A 168 6.31 11.73 -23.14
N ARG A 169 5.09 11.99 -22.71
CA ARG A 169 4.71 13.16 -21.90
C ARG A 169 4.15 12.66 -20.58
N LEU A 170 4.67 13.19 -19.49
CA LEU A 170 4.16 12.95 -18.14
C LEU A 170 3.54 14.23 -17.61
N GLY A 171 2.31 14.15 -17.12
CA GLY A 171 1.58 15.28 -16.60
C GLY A 171 0.56 14.87 -15.53
N GLN A 172 -0.24 15.83 -15.12
CA GLN A 172 -1.41 15.64 -14.27
C GLN A 172 -2.66 15.89 -15.11
N PHE A 173 -3.65 15.00 -15.00
CA PHE A 173 -4.90 15.15 -15.77
C PHE A 173 -6.00 15.87 -14.96
N CYS A 174 -5.85 16.01 -13.65
CA CYS A 174 -6.76 16.76 -12.79
C CYS A 174 -6.06 17.22 -11.51
N ASP A 175 -6.73 18.06 -10.73
CA ASP A 175 -6.24 18.47 -9.41
C ASP A 175 -6.16 17.28 -8.44
N ARG A 176 -5.17 17.32 -7.55
CA ARG A 176 -4.95 16.29 -6.55
C ARG A 176 -6.07 16.16 -5.52
N SER A 177 -6.85 17.23 -5.32
CA SER A 177 -8.03 17.22 -4.44
C SER A 177 -9.14 16.33 -4.96
N LEU A 178 -9.23 16.12 -6.28
CA LEU A 178 -10.20 15.23 -6.92
C LEU A 178 -9.75 13.76 -6.84
N THR A 179 -8.50 13.52 -7.12
CA THR A 179 -7.88 12.20 -6.92
C THR A 179 -6.37 12.33 -6.68
N PRO A 180 -5.84 11.65 -5.66
CA PRO A 180 -4.40 11.65 -5.42
C PRO A 180 -3.59 10.93 -6.51
N ARG A 181 -4.28 10.14 -7.36
CA ARG A 181 -3.68 9.36 -8.46
C ARG A 181 -3.90 10.06 -9.80
N ASN A 182 -3.42 11.28 -9.89
CA ASN A 182 -3.68 12.19 -10.99
C ASN A 182 -2.59 12.23 -12.07
N LEU A 183 -1.63 11.30 -12.03
CA LEU A 183 -0.59 11.23 -13.05
C LEU A 183 -1.13 10.60 -14.34
N LEU A 184 -0.79 11.22 -15.46
CA LEU A 184 -1.05 10.74 -16.81
C LEU A 184 0.27 10.62 -17.56
N LEU A 185 0.51 9.44 -18.12
CA LEU A 185 1.58 9.16 -19.05
C LEU A 185 0.95 9.01 -20.42
N ASP A 186 1.33 9.88 -21.36
CA ASP A 186 0.90 9.86 -22.74
C ASP A 186 2.10 9.63 -23.65
N ALA A 187 2.07 8.55 -24.41
CA ALA A 187 3.17 8.10 -25.25
C ALA A 187 2.69 7.95 -26.70
N VAL A 188 3.39 8.60 -27.61
CA VAL A 188 3.13 8.52 -29.06
C VAL A 188 4.35 7.91 -29.72
N ARG A 189 4.14 6.96 -30.60
CA ARG A 189 5.25 6.34 -31.34
C ARG A 189 5.94 7.38 -32.22
N ALA A 190 7.27 7.49 -32.08
CA ALA A 190 8.05 8.40 -32.89
C ALA A 190 7.97 7.97 -34.37
N SER A 191 7.57 8.89 -35.25
CA SER A 191 7.53 8.66 -36.69
C SER A 191 8.97 8.52 -37.17
N GLY A 192 9.36 7.34 -37.70
CA GLY A 192 10.66 7.12 -38.29
C GLY A 192 11.71 6.32 -37.51
N THR A 193 11.38 5.77 -36.36
CA THR A 193 12.31 4.88 -35.64
C THR A 193 12.24 3.46 -36.23
N PRO A 194 13.34 2.91 -36.81
CA PRO A 194 13.37 1.52 -37.30
C PRO A 194 13.13 0.56 -36.12
N ARG A 195 12.36 -0.46 -36.37
CA ARG A 195 12.08 -1.57 -35.45
C ARG A 195 13.38 -2.17 -34.94
N ALA A 196 13.68 -2.13 -33.65
CA ALA A 196 14.74 -2.94 -33.08
C ALA A 196 14.40 -4.42 -33.35
N GLN A 197 15.17 -5.06 -34.20
CA GLN A 197 15.08 -6.50 -34.42
C GLN A 197 15.53 -7.19 -33.13
N HIS A 198 14.60 -7.79 -32.43
CA HIS A 198 14.92 -8.72 -31.34
C HIS A 198 15.49 -9.99 -32.02
N SER A 199 16.80 -10.11 -32.08
CA SER A 199 17.47 -11.39 -32.21
C SER A 199 17.22 -12.16 -30.92
N ARG A 200 16.40 -13.19 -31.02
CA ARG A 200 16.30 -14.22 -29.95
C ARG A 200 17.60 -15.03 -29.94
N PRO A 201 18.16 -15.37 -28.78
CA PRO A 201 19.13 -16.43 -28.68
C PRO A 201 18.47 -17.81 -28.90
#